data_ef9d5ef57cbd44d620ba6be339f01b04
#
_entry.id   ef9d5ef57cbd44d620ba6be339f01b04
#
_cell.length_a   1.000
_cell.length_b   1.000
_cell.length_c   1.000
_cell.angle_alpha   90.00
_cell.angle_beta   90.00
_cell.angle_gamma   90.00
#
_symmetry.space_group_name_H-M   'P 1'
#
loop_
_entity.id
_entity.type
_entity.pdbx_description
1 polymer ?
#
loop_
_entity_poly.entity_id
_entity_poly.type
_entity_poly.pdbx_seq_one_letter_code
_entity_poly.pdbx_strand_id
1 'polypeptide(L)'
;TLVSKTRALQPYSGMTGYNGIIARLQQAISDPGVDGILLDMDTPGGMVSGAFDCADIIARMRDIKPIWALANDMNCSAGQLIASSASRRLVTQTARTGSIGVMMAHSNYGAALKTNGVEVTLIYSGDRKVDGNPYEKLPKDVRADFQTRIDATRQMFAEKVSAYTGMSVQDVLDTEAAVFSGQESLDNGLADELVNNTDALGVMREALDRRKKTTIGGTMPSPSASAATNNPADQSATQTTAPAEQVTTVDATTTAAMSPVDVSAQVSAAVVAENGRIMGILNCEEAKGRESQARVLAETPGMTVESAQRILAAAPQSAQARTDTALDRLMEAAPGAVSAGNASTDSV
;
A
#
# COMPACT_ATOMS: atom_id res chain seq x y z
N THR A 1 -0.19 8.46 -6.78
CA THR A 1 0.76 7.38 -7.13
C THR A 1 1.08 6.54 -5.90
N LEU A 2 1.05 5.23 -6.05
CA LEU A 2 1.41 4.28 -5.00
C LEU A 2 2.93 4.05 -5.00
N VAL A 3 3.53 4.03 -3.82
CA VAL A 3 4.97 3.85 -3.63
C VAL A 3 5.25 2.78 -2.57
N SER A 4 6.44 2.17 -2.61
CA SER A 4 6.78 1.05 -1.73
C SER A 4 6.73 1.43 -0.25
N LYS A 5 7.26 2.59 0.10
CA LYS A 5 7.27 3.12 1.48
C LYS A 5 7.15 4.63 1.48
N THR A 6 6.43 5.15 2.48
CA THR A 6 6.51 6.55 2.89
C THR A 6 6.77 6.59 4.39
N ARG A 7 7.45 7.61 4.90
CA ARG A 7 7.63 7.81 6.33
C ARG A 7 6.39 8.39 7.01
N ALA A 8 5.50 9.01 6.23
CA ALA A 8 4.27 9.60 6.72
C ALA A 8 3.08 8.66 6.51
N LEU A 9 2.18 8.60 7.48
CA LEU A 9 0.89 7.89 7.34
C LEU A 9 -0.08 8.63 6.41
N GLN A 10 0.12 9.94 6.21
CA GLN A 10 -0.66 10.76 5.29
C GLN A 10 -0.03 10.75 3.90
N PRO A 11 -0.84 10.81 2.83
CA PRO A 11 -0.34 11.01 1.48
C PRO A 11 0.49 12.30 1.39
N TYR A 12 1.62 12.22 0.71
CA TYR A 12 2.52 13.35 0.51
C TYR A 12 2.65 13.62 -0.98
N SER A 13 2.37 14.86 -1.40
CA SER A 13 2.54 15.28 -2.82
C SER A 13 1.89 14.32 -3.83
N GLY A 14 0.70 13.80 -3.54
CA GLY A 14 0.01 12.82 -4.38
C GLY A 14 0.58 11.39 -4.33
N MET A 15 1.42 11.08 -3.34
CA MET A 15 1.99 9.75 -3.13
C MET A 15 1.44 9.10 -1.85
N THR A 16 1.10 7.81 -1.94
CA THR A 16 0.66 7.00 -0.80
C THR A 16 1.53 5.75 -0.72
N GLY A 17 2.13 5.50 0.44
CA GLY A 17 2.95 4.31 0.65
C GLY A 17 2.11 3.08 1.02
N TYR A 18 2.47 1.92 0.48
CA TYR A 18 1.83 0.64 0.84
C TYR A 18 1.92 0.37 2.36
N ASN A 19 3.04 0.72 2.99
CA ASN A 19 3.17 0.61 4.45
C ASN A 19 2.15 1.47 5.21
N GLY A 20 1.82 2.66 4.70
CA GLY A 20 0.80 3.53 5.26
C GLY A 20 -0.61 2.96 5.13
N ILE A 21 -0.93 2.35 3.98
CA ILE A 21 -2.20 1.65 3.76
C ILE A 21 -2.33 0.49 4.76
N ILE A 22 -1.31 -0.36 4.85
CA ILE A 22 -1.30 -1.51 5.76
C ILE A 22 -1.49 -1.08 7.21
N ALA A 23 -0.77 -0.06 7.68
CA ALA A 23 -0.87 0.43 9.05
C ALA A 23 -2.28 0.92 9.40
N ARG A 24 -2.93 1.67 8.50
CA ARG A 24 -4.32 2.14 8.69
C ARG A 24 -5.32 1.00 8.70
N LEU A 25 -5.14 0.02 7.81
CA LEU A 25 -5.99 -1.18 7.79
C LEU A 25 -5.84 -1.98 9.07
N GLN A 26 -4.61 -2.18 9.57
CA GLN A 26 -4.36 -2.86 10.84
C GLN A 26 -5.06 -2.15 12.00
N GLN A 27 -4.98 -0.83 12.05
CA GLN A 27 -5.68 -0.02 13.05
C GLN A 27 -7.21 -0.23 12.96
N ALA A 28 -7.79 -0.12 11.76
CA ALA A 28 -9.22 -0.29 11.56
C ALA A 28 -9.72 -1.72 11.85
N ILE A 29 -8.92 -2.72 11.51
CA ILE A 29 -9.24 -4.14 11.80
C ILE A 29 -9.26 -4.39 13.32
N SER A 30 -8.35 -3.76 14.07
CA SER A 30 -8.25 -3.91 15.53
C SER A 30 -9.29 -3.10 16.31
N ASP A 31 -9.92 -2.11 15.69
CA ASP A 31 -10.89 -1.25 16.35
C ASP A 31 -12.28 -1.94 16.43
N PRO A 32 -12.81 -2.27 17.62
CA PRO A 32 -14.11 -2.91 17.74
C PRO A 32 -15.28 -2.04 17.28
N GLY A 33 -15.11 -0.73 17.17
CA GLY A 33 -16.12 0.20 16.65
C GLY A 33 -16.21 0.21 15.12
N VAL A 34 -15.31 -0.47 14.40
CA VAL A 34 -15.31 -0.55 12.94
C VAL A 34 -15.94 -1.86 12.47
N ASP A 35 -17.05 -1.80 11.79
CA ASP A 35 -17.77 -2.96 11.23
C ASP A 35 -17.27 -3.37 9.84
N GLY A 36 -16.70 -2.45 9.07
CA GLY A 36 -16.17 -2.68 7.74
C GLY A 36 -15.35 -1.49 7.25
N ILE A 37 -14.62 -1.67 6.17
CA ILE A 37 -13.68 -0.68 5.63
C ILE A 37 -13.99 -0.46 4.15
N LEU A 38 -14.17 0.79 3.74
CA LEU A 38 -14.25 1.19 2.34
C LEU A 38 -12.96 1.89 1.94
N LEU A 39 -12.25 1.30 0.97
CA LEU A 39 -11.11 1.94 0.32
C LEU A 39 -11.64 2.85 -0.79
N ASP A 40 -11.66 4.14 -0.56
CA ASP A 40 -11.96 5.14 -1.59
C ASP A 40 -10.68 5.39 -2.41
N MET A 41 -10.70 5.00 -3.68
CA MET A 41 -9.50 4.88 -4.51
C MET A 41 -9.53 5.86 -5.67
N ASP A 42 -8.45 6.68 -5.74
CA ASP A 42 -8.10 7.49 -6.90
C ASP A 42 -6.58 7.33 -7.14
N THR A 43 -6.20 6.41 -8.03
CA THR A 43 -4.79 6.12 -8.27
C THR A 43 -4.54 5.56 -9.69
N PRO A 44 -3.52 6.08 -10.40
CA PRO A 44 -3.06 5.49 -11.66
C PRO A 44 -2.26 4.19 -11.46
N GLY A 45 -2.02 3.78 -10.22
CA GLY A 45 -1.11 2.72 -9.87
C GLY A 45 0.20 3.22 -9.26
N GLY A 46 1.27 2.47 -9.45
CA GLY A 46 2.55 2.84 -8.88
C GLY A 46 3.62 1.76 -8.93
N MET A 47 4.50 1.76 -7.94
CA MET A 47 5.64 0.86 -7.87
C MET A 47 5.21 -0.60 -7.67
N VAL A 48 5.87 -1.51 -8.38
CA VAL A 48 5.72 -2.96 -8.20
C VAL A 48 6.15 -3.40 -6.80
N SER A 49 7.26 -2.83 -6.32
CA SER A 49 7.82 -3.18 -5.02
C SER A 49 6.86 -2.87 -3.88
N GLY A 50 6.44 -3.90 -3.16
CA GLY A 50 5.49 -3.84 -2.04
C GLY A 50 4.01 -3.91 -2.42
N ALA A 51 3.65 -3.84 -3.72
CA ALA A 51 2.27 -3.90 -4.17
C ALA A 51 1.62 -5.25 -3.88
N PHE A 52 2.31 -6.33 -4.21
CA PHE A 52 1.84 -7.71 -4.01
C PHE A 52 1.68 -8.03 -2.51
N ASP A 53 2.67 -7.65 -1.69
CA ASP A 53 2.60 -7.83 -0.24
C ASP A 53 1.40 -7.08 0.36
N CYS A 54 1.16 -5.84 -0.09
CA CYS A 54 0.02 -5.04 0.33
C CYS A 54 -1.31 -5.72 -0.03
N ALA A 55 -1.45 -6.20 -1.26
CA ALA A 55 -2.63 -6.91 -1.73
C ALA A 55 -2.87 -8.22 -0.95
N ASP A 56 -1.82 -9.02 -0.71
CA ASP A 56 -1.91 -10.24 0.10
C ASP A 56 -2.33 -9.98 1.54
N ILE A 57 -1.87 -8.86 2.14
CA ILE A 57 -2.28 -8.46 3.48
C ILE A 57 -3.75 -8.07 3.50
N ILE A 58 -4.23 -7.29 2.52
CA ILE A 58 -5.64 -6.93 2.39
C ILE A 58 -6.51 -8.17 2.21
N ALA A 59 -6.10 -9.10 1.35
CA ALA A 59 -6.81 -10.35 1.12
C ALA A 59 -6.98 -11.19 2.40
N ARG A 60 -5.97 -11.20 3.29
CA ARG A 60 -6.10 -11.85 4.60
C ARG A 60 -6.98 -11.06 5.56
N MET A 61 -6.92 -9.74 5.53
CA MET A 61 -7.69 -8.86 6.42
C MET A 61 -9.19 -8.83 6.07
N ARG A 62 -9.55 -8.99 4.79
CA ARG A 62 -10.97 -9.00 4.36
C ARG A 62 -11.78 -10.14 4.97
N ASP A 63 -11.11 -11.21 5.40
CA ASP A 63 -11.75 -12.35 6.07
C ASP A 63 -12.07 -12.05 7.54
N ILE A 64 -11.36 -11.07 8.16
CA ILE A 64 -11.59 -10.62 9.53
C ILE A 64 -12.73 -9.60 9.57
N LYS A 65 -12.62 -8.55 8.75
CA LYS A 65 -13.67 -7.55 8.55
C LYS A 65 -13.83 -7.27 7.06
N PRO A 66 -15.05 -7.04 6.57
CA PRO A 66 -15.28 -6.68 5.17
C PRO A 66 -14.46 -5.46 4.77
N ILE A 67 -13.63 -5.63 3.73
CA ILE A 67 -12.89 -4.55 3.08
C ILE A 67 -13.42 -4.45 1.67
N TRP A 68 -14.02 -3.32 1.31
CA TRP A 68 -14.49 -3.00 -0.02
C TRP A 68 -13.60 -1.97 -0.67
N ALA A 69 -13.52 -1.96 -1.99
CA ALA A 69 -12.83 -0.95 -2.76
C ALA A 69 -13.85 -0.20 -3.63
N LEU A 70 -13.75 1.12 -3.67
CA LEU A 70 -14.50 2.00 -4.56
C LEU A 70 -13.52 2.65 -5.53
N ALA A 71 -13.61 2.29 -6.81
CA ALA A 71 -12.99 3.08 -7.88
C ALA A 71 -13.85 4.33 -8.09
N ASN A 72 -13.44 5.44 -7.50
CA ASN A 72 -14.18 6.70 -7.55
C ASN A 72 -13.88 7.47 -8.84
N ASP A 73 -12.59 7.68 -9.15
CA ASP A 73 -12.12 8.32 -10.38
C ASP A 73 -11.21 7.37 -11.17
N MET A 74 -10.08 7.01 -10.63
CA MET A 74 -9.11 6.11 -11.26
C MET A 74 -8.69 5.02 -10.28
N ASN A 75 -8.62 3.79 -10.77
CA ASN A 75 -8.10 2.66 -10.01
C ASN A 75 -7.40 1.70 -10.94
N CYS A 76 -6.19 2.06 -11.36
CA CYS A 76 -5.43 1.38 -12.39
C CYS A 76 -4.17 0.68 -11.85
N SER A 77 -3.69 -0.32 -12.58
CA SER A 77 -2.41 -1.00 -12.33
C SER A 77 -2.30 -1.52 -10.88
N ALA A 78 -1.31 -1.11 -10.10
CA ALA A 78 -1.20 -1.51 -8.69
C ALA A 78 -2.45 -1.15 -7.86
N GLY A 79 -3.22 -0.13 -8.24
CA GLY A 79 -4.53 0.18 -7.65
C GLY A 79 -5.53 -0.95 -7.92
N GLN A 80 -5.61 -1.44 -9.15
CA GLN A 80 -6.47 -2.58 -9.50
C GLN A 80 -6.06 -3.86 -8.76
N LEU A 81 -4.77 -4.10 -8.53
CA LEU A 81 -4.30 -5.21 -7.70
C LEU A 81 -4.85 -5.12 -6.27
N ILE A 82 -4.75 -3.92 -5.66
CA ILE A 82 -5.29 -3.66 -4.31
C ILE A 82 -6.80 -3.83 -4.29
N ALA A 83 -7.53 -3.25 -5.24
CA ALA A 83 -8.99 -3.39 -5.32
C ALA A 83 -9.40 -4.86 -5.50
N SER A 84 -8.69 -5.62 -6.33
CA SER A 84 -8.95 -7.04 -6.54
C SER A 84 -8.82 -7.85 -5.25
N SER A 85 -7.94 -7.45 -4.33
CA SER A 85 -7.76 -8.10 -3.04
C SER A 85 -8.86 -7.78 -2.02
N ALA A 86 -9.73 -6.81 -2.27
CA ALA A 86 -10.91 -6.50 -1.46
C ALA A 86 -12.00 -7.57 -1.61
N SER A 87 -12.97 -7.60 -0.67
CA SER A 87 -14.08 -8.56 -0.71
C SER A 87 -15.21 -8.13 -1.67
N ARG A 88 -15.26 -6.85 -2.07
CA ARG A 88 -16.18 -6.31 -3.08
C ARG A 88 -15.58 -5.07 -3.72
N ARG A 89 -15.78 -4.91 -5.01
CA ARG A 89 -15.25 -3.84 -5.83
C ARG A 89 -16.42 -3.03 -6.40
N LEU A 90 -16.53 -1.78 -5.97
CA LEU A 90 -17.49 -0.82 -6.47
C LEU A 90 -16.80 0.09 -7.50
N VAL A 91 -17.55 0.55 -8.48
CA VAL A 91 -17.06 1.47 -9.50
C VAL A 91 -18.10 2.55 -9.78
N THR A 92 -17.66 3.80 -9.98
CA THR A 92 -18.54 4.86 -10.45
C THR A 92 -18.67 4.85 -11.98
N GLN A 93 -19.67 5.53 -12.53
CA GLN A 93 -19.97 5.52 -13.96
C GLN A 93 -18.79 5.96 -14.84
N THR A 94 -18.04 6.95 -14.40
CA THR A 94 -16.92 7.56 -15.14
C THR A 94 -15.55 7.10 -14.66
N ALA A 95 -15.50 6.29 -13.62
CA ALA A 95 -14.24 5.77 -13.10
C ALA A 95 -13.53 4.89 -14.14
N ARG A 96 -12.22 4.83 -14.01
CA ARG A 96 -11.35 4.04 -14.89
C ARG A 96 -10.65 2.98 -14.06
N THR A 97 -10.73 1.72 -14.52
CA THR A 97 -10.10 0.57 -13.87
C THR A 97 -9.25 -0.23 -14.86
N GLY A 98 -8.54 -1.23 -14.38
CA GLY A 98 -7.73 -2.09 -15.24
C GLY A 98 -6.26 -1.69 -15.27
N SER A 99 -5.68 -1.54 -16.47
CA SER A 99 -4.24 -1.34 -16.64
C SER A 99 -3.41 -2.43 -15.93
N ILE A 100 -3.84 -3.70 -16.04
CA ILE A 100 -3.16 -4.84 -15.44
C ILE A 100 -1.93 -5.20 -16.28
N GLY A 101 -0.90 -4.39 -16.10
CA GLY A 101 0.35 -4.47 -16.83
C GLY A 101 1.53 -3.98 -16.04
N VAL A 102 2.72 -4.21 -16.58
CA VAL A 102 3.99 -3.80 -15.98
C VAL A 102 4.82 -3.10 -17.04
N MET A 103 5.40 -1.95 -16.70
CA MET A 103 6.27 -1.22 -17.62
C MET A 103 7.61 -0.88 -16.96
N MET A 104 8.63 -0.81 -17.78
CA MET A 104 9.94 -0.27 -17.45
C MET A 104 10.33 0.73 -18.56
N ALA A 105 10.85 1.87 -18.18
CA ALA A 105 11.37 2.86 -19.12
C ALA A 105 12.90 2.94 -18.99
N HIS A 106 13.60 2.96 -20.12
CA HIS A 106 15.03 3.25 -20.19
C HIS A 106 15.23 4.55 -20.98
N SER A 107 15.93 5.50 -20.37
CA SER A 107 16.32 6.77 -21.02
C SER A 107 17.81 6.76 -21.32
N ASN A 108 18.20 7.18 -22.53
CA ASN A 108 19.58 7.30 -22.92
C ASN A 108 19.96 8.78 -23.08
N TYR A 109 20.82 9.27 -22.21
CA TYR A 109 21.32 10.65 -22.19
C TYR A 109 22.72 10.80 -22.81
N GLY A 110 23.36 9.70 -23.28
CA GLY A 110 24.75 9.72 -23.75
C GLY A 110 25.03 10.75 -24.84
N ALA A 111 24.14 10.89 -25.83
CA ALA A 111 24.29 11.90 -26.88
C ALA A 111 24.19 13.34 -26.35
N ALA A 112 23.24 13.61 -25.45
CA ALA A 112 23.07 14.93 -24.85
C ALA A 112 24.27 15.32 -23.98
N LEU A 113 24.80 14.39 -23.19
CA LEU A 113 25.99 14.60 -22.35
C LEU A 113 27.22 14.91 -23.22
N LYS A 114 27.43 14.14 -24.29
CA LYS A 114 28.53 14.37 -25.24
C LYS A 114 28.43 15.76 -25.89
N THR A 115 27.24 16.19 -26.29
CA THR A 115 27.03 17.52 -26.87
C THR A 115 27.34 18.62 -25.86
N ASN A 116 27.09 18.39 -24.60
CA ASN A 116 27.40 19.32 -23.51
C ASN A 116 28.86 19.19 -22.98
N GLY A 117 29.73 18.44 -23.66
CA GLY A 117 31.12 18.28 -23.29
C GLY A 117 31.35 17.41 -22.01
N VAL A 118 30.36 16.63 -21.62
CA VAL A 118 30.44 15.73 -20.45
C VAL A 118 30.73 14.30 -20.92
N GLU A 119 31.86 13.76 -20.47
CA GLU A 119 32.21 12.37 -20.65
C GLU A 119 31.97 11.61 -19.35
N VAL A 120 31.24 10.48 -19.44
CA VAL A 120 30.96 9.61 -18.30
C VAL A 120 31.69 8.28 -18.48
N THR A 121 32.60 7.97 -17.55
CA THR A 121 33.30 6.69 -17.51
C THR A 121 32.72 5.86 -16.37
N LEU A 122 32.16 4.67 -16.68
CA LEU A 122 31.67 3.73 -15.69
C LEU A 122 32.82 2.80 -15.27
N ILE A 123 33.09 2.71 -13.97
CA ILE A 123 34.03 1.76 -13.39
C ILE A 123 33.21 0.81 -12.51
N TYR A 124 33.18 -0.46 -12.83
CA TYR A 124 32.33 -1.43 -12.16
C TYR A 124 32.98 -2.79 -12.04
N SER A 125 32.45 -3.61 -11.13
CA SER A 125 32.79 -5.02 -10.97
C SER A 125 31.49 -5.83 -11.00
N GLY A 126 31.46 -6.84 -11.90
CA GLY A 126 30.29 -7.66 -12.25
C GLY A 126 29.60 -7.18 -13.52
N ASP A 127 29.56 -8.06 -14.54
CA ASP A 127 29.14 -7.73 -15.91
C ASP A 127 27.74 -7.11 -16.03
N ARG A 128 26.82 -7.51 -15.13
CA ARG A 128 25.43 -7.03 -15.13
C ARG A 128 25.19 -5.76 -14.29
N LYS A 129 26.25 -5.20 -13.67
CA LYS A 129 26.10 -4.07 -12.74
C LYS A 129 25.66 -2.79 -13.40
N VAL A 130 25.98 -2.62 -14.66
CA VAL A 130 25.68 -1.42 -15.45
C VAL A 130 24.54 -1.62 -16.45
N ASP A 131 23.90 -2.78 -16.43
CA ASP A 131 22.74 -3.04 -17.30
C ASP A 131 21.67 -1.96 -17.12
N GLY A 132 21.24 -1.37 -18.22
CA GLY A 132 20.24 -0.30 -18.21
C GLY A 132 20.74 1.04 -17.69
N ASN A 133 22.08 1.29 -17.67
CA ASN A 133 22.62 2.60 -17.37
C ASN A 133 22.12 3.65 -18.39
N PRO A 134 21.97 4.93 -17.99
CA PRO A 134 21.38 5.96 -18.85
C PRO A 134 22.37 6.65 -19.81
N TYR A 135 23.59 6.15 -19.92
CA TYR A 135 24.65 6.83 -20.67
C TYR A 135 24.89 6.24 -22.05
N GLU A 136 24.29 5.09 -22.35
CA GLU A 136 24.42 4.40 -23.62
C GLU A 136 23.10 3.76 -24.08
N LYS A 137 23.09 3.29 -25.34
CA LYS A 137 21.94 2.53 -25.86
C LYS A 137 21.78 1.24 -25.06
N LEU A 138 20.54 0.89 -24.75
CA LEU A 138 20.21 -0.39 -24.14
C LEU A 138 20.60 -1.55 -25.07
N PRO A 139 21.54 -2.45 -24.68
CA PRO A 139 21.89 -3.61 -25.46
C PRO A 139 20.69 -4.53 -25.69
N LYS A 140 20.69 -5.27 -26.81
CA LYS A 140 19.55 -6.14 -27.18
C LYS A 140 19.31 -7.26 -26.20
N ASP A 141 20.36 -7.87 -25.70
CA ASP A 141 20.33 -8.94 -24.69
C ASP A 141 19.82 -8.44 -23.34
N VAL A 142 20.28 -7.27 -22.90
CA VAL A 142 19.79 -6.61 -21.68
C VAL A 142 18.30 -6.24 -21.81
N ARG A 143 17.88 -5.75 -22.98
CA ARG A 143 16.48 -5.50 -23.28
C ARG A 143 15.63 -6.77 -23.19
N ALA A 144 16.13 -7.88 -23.75
CA ALA A 144 15.42 -9.17 -23.72
C ALA A 144 15.29 -9.68 -22.28
N ASP A 145 16.34 -9.54 -21.47
CA ASP A 145 16.30 -9.90 -20.05
C ASP A 145 15.28 -9.05 -19.27
N PHE A 146 15.25 -7.74 -19.50
CA PHE A 146 14.25 -6.86 -18.88
C PHE A 146 12.82 -7.21 -19.31
N GLN A 147 12.61 -7.53 -20.61
CA GLN A 147 11.33 -7.99 -21.11
C GLN A 147 10.87 -9.26 -20.38
N THR A 148 11.73 -10.25 -20.27
CA THR A 148 11.41 -11.49 -19.55
C THR A 148 10.99 -11.22 -18.10
N ARG A 149 11.64 -10.29 -17.41
CA ARG A 149 11.31 -9.94 -16.02
C ARG A 149 9.95 -9.23 -15.90
N ILE A 150 9.64 -8.28 -16.79
CA ILE A 150 8.33 -7.61 -16.75
C ILE A 150 7.20 -8.54 -17.16
N ASP A 151 7.44 -9.46 -18.11
CA ASP A 151 6.45 -10.49 -18.51
C ASP A 151 6.15 -11.43 -17.34
N ALA A 152 7.17 -11.92 -16.64
CA ALA A 152 7.00 -12.72 -15.43
C ALA A 152 6.25 -11.97 -14.32
N THR A 153 6.50 -10.66 -14.17
CA THR A 153 5.79 -9.83 -13.19
C THR A 153 4.33 -9.61 -13.61
N ARG A 154 4.05 -9.43 -14.90
CA ARG A 154 2.67 -9.34 -15.42
C ARG A 154 1.92 -10.65 -15.21
N GLN A 155 2.57 -11.77 -15.44
CA GLN A 155 2.01 -13.09 -15.18
C GLN A 155 1.62 -13.25 -13.69
N MET A 156 2.53 -12.91 -12.78
CA MET A 156 2.25 -12.91 -11.33
C MET A 156 1.09 -11.98 -10.98
N PHE A 157 0.98 -10.83 -11.63
CA PHE A 157 -0.13 -9.90 -11.43
C PHE A 157 -1.46 -10.55 -11.82
N ALA A 158 -1.54 -11.15 -13.01
CA ALA A 158 -2.74 -11.83 -13.47
C ALA A 158 -3.14 -12.99 -12.55
N GLU A 159 -2.18 -13.80 -12.10
CA GLU A 159 -2.40 -14.88 -11.15
C GLU A 159 -2.97 -14.38 -9.82
N LYS A 160 -2.47 -13.26 -9.29
CA LYS A 160 -3.00 -12.65 -8.07
C LYS A 160 -4.42 -12.12 -8.24
N VAL A 161 -4.69 -11.41 -9.33
CA VAL A 161 -6.05 -10.93 -9.64
C VAL A 161 -7.00 -12.12 -9.78
N SER A 162 -6.61 -13.16 -10.51
CA SER A 162 -7.36 -14.41 -10.64
C SER A 162 -7.67 -15.02 -9.27
N ALA A 163 -6.67 -15.19 -8.43
CA ALA A 163 -6.83 -15.79 -7.09
C ALA A 163 -7.78 -14.99 -6.18
N TYR A 164 -7.81 -13.66 -6.32
CA TYR A 164 -8.66 -12.81 -5.48
C TYR A 164 -10.08 -12.67 -5.99
N THR A 165 -10.29 -12.70 -7.31
CA THR A 165 -11.56 -12.36 -7.96
C THR A 165 -12.30 -13.56 -8.51
N GLY A 166 -11.62 -14.67 -8.76
CA GLY A 166 -12.16 -15.85 -9.45
C GLY A 166 -12.16 -15.75 -10.98
N MET A 167 -11.69 -14.65 -11.56
CA MET A 167 -11.45 -14.56 -13.01
C MET A 167 -10.41 -15.60 -13.44
N SER A 168 -10.46 -16.08 -14.68
CA SER A 168 -9.36 -16.90 -15.19
C SER A 168 -8.10 -16.03 -15.40
N VAL A 169 -6.91 -16.62 -15.25
CA VAL A 169 -5.65 -15.93 -15.53
C VAL A 169 -5.62 -15.41 -16.97
N GLN A 170 -6.18 -16.22 -17.91
CA GLN A 170 -6.23 -15.86 -19.32
C GLN A 170 -7.12 -14.65 -19.57
N ASP A 171 -8.33 -14.59 -18.97
CA ASP A 171 -9.21 -13.43 -19.12
C ASP A 171 -8.54 -12.14 -18.61
N VAL A 172 -7.77 -12.25 -17.51
CA VAL A 172 -6.99 -11.11 -17.00
C VAL A 172 -5.89 -10.70 -17.98
N LEU A 173 -5.15 -11.66 -18.56
CA LEU A 173 -4.11 -11.39 -19.55
C LEU A 173 -4.68 -10.83 -20.85
N ASP A 174 -5.85 -11.29 -21.28
CA ASP A 174 -6.52 -10.86 -22.53
C ASP A 174 -7.02 -9.41 -22.45
N THR A 175 -7.07 -8.81 -21.24
CA THR A 175 -7.30 -7.36 -21.10
C THR A 175 -6.20 -6.52 -21.74
N GLU A 176 -5.03 -7.09 -22.04
CA GLU A 176 -3.85 -6.42 -22.64
C GLU A 176 -3.49 -5.09 -21.94
N ALA A 177 -3.68 -5.05 -20.62
CA ALA A 177 -3.49 -3.86 -19.79
C ALA A 177 -4.35 -2.64 -20.23
N ALA A 178 -5.48 -2.89 -20.89
CA ALA A 178 -6.42 -1.83 -21.24
C ALA A 178 -7.04 -1.19 -19.98
N VAL A 179 -7.57 0.01 -20.18
CA VAL A 179 -8.30 0.77 -19.16
C VAL A 179 -9.75 0.80 -19.56
N PHE A 180 -10.63 0.48 -18.62
CA PHE A 180 -12.06 0.30 -18.82
C PHE A 180 -12.85 1.35 -18.05
N SER A 181 -13.96 1.82 -18.63
CA SER A 181 -14.93 2.69 -17.97
C SER A 181 -15.77 1.91 -16.95
N GLY A 182 -16.57 2.61 -16.15
CA GLY A 182 -17.38 1.99 -15.09
C GLY A 182 -18.16 0.75 -15.56
N GLN A 183 -18.96 0.87 -16.64
CA GLN A 183 -19.74 -0.25 -17.16
C GLN A 183 -18.86 -1.36 -17.76
N GLU A 184 -17.86 -1.01 -18.55
CA GLU A 184 -16.92 -1.97 -19.11
C GLU A 184 -16.15 -2.73 -18.02
N SER A 185 -15.92 -2.09 -16.86
CA SER A 185 -15.28 -2.72 -15.70
C SER A 185 -16.13 -3.86 -15.13
N LEU A 186 -17.45 -3.68 -15.12
CA LEU A 186 -18.40 -4.78 -14.76
C LEU A 186 -18.37 -5.89 -15.80
N ASP A 187 -18.47 -5.52 -17.07
CA ASP A 187 -18.55 -6.48 -18.19
C ASP A 187 -17.29 -7.36 -18.28
N ASN A 188 -16.13 -6.79 -17.90
CA ASN A 188 -14.84 -7.48 -17.85
C ASN A 188 -14.54 -8.14 -16.47
N GLY A 189 -15.46 -8.10 -15.51
CA GLY A 189 -15.27 -8.71 -14.19
C GLY A 189 -14.25 -8.00 -13.28
N LEU A 190 -13.82 -6.77 -13.62
CA LEU A 190 -12.89 -5.98 -12.82
C LEU A 190 -13.58 -5.23 -11.68
N ALA A 191 -14.90 -5.09 -11.74
CA ALA A 191 -15.75 -4.56 -10.68
C ALA A 191 -16.98 -5.44 -10.47
N ASP A 192 -17.63 -5.32 -9.32
CA ASP A 192 -18.79 -6.13 -8.93
C ASP A 192 -20.09 -5.33 -8.98
N GLU A 193 -20.04 -4.01 -8.85
CA GLU A 193 -21.24 -3.15 -8.82
C GLU A 193 -20.93 -1.73 -9.25
N LEU A 194 -21.84 -1.17 -10.06
CA LEU A 194 -21.85 0.24 -10.44
C LEU A 194 -22.65 1.04 -9.39
N VAL A 195 -22.04 2.07 -8.84
CA VAL A 195 -22.65 2.91 -7.82
C VAL A 195 -22.40 4.40 -8.08
N ASN A 196 -23.21 5.27 -7.50
CA ASN A 196 -22.80 6.65 -7.34
C ASN A 196 -21.88 6.76 -6.12
N ASN A 197 -20.90 7.66 -6.18
CA ASN A 197 -19.95 7.88 -5.09
C ASN A 197 -20.66 8.11 -3.74
N THR A 198 -21.67 8.96 -3.73
CA THR A 198 -22.46 9.32 -2.53
C THR A 198 -23.17 8.12 -1.90
N ASP A 199 -23.48 7.10 -2.68
CA ASP A 199 -24.28 5.97 -2.26
C ASP A 199 -23.42 4.79 -1.76
N ALA A 200 -22.14 4.77 -2.10
CA ALA A 200 -21.23 3.65 -1.83
C ALA A 200 -21.19 3.23 -0.35
N LEU A 201 -21.13 4.20 0.58
CA LEU A 201 -21.18 3.92 2.02
C LEU A 201 -22.55 3.37 2.45
N GLY A 202 -23.64 3.87 1.88
CA GLY A 202 -25.00 3.36 2.13
C GLY A 202 -25.13 1.90 1.71
N VAL A 203 -24.69 1.58 0.49
CA VAL A 203 -24.70 0.22 -0.06
C VAL A 203 -23.87 -0.73 0.83
N MET A 204 -22.70 -0.30 1.27
CA MET A 204 -21.88 -1.10 2.18
C MET A 204 -22.57 -1.31 3.52
N ARG A 205 -23.10 -0.27 4.13
CA ARG A 205 -23.80 -0.33 5.41
C ARG A 205 -25.00 -1.30 5.37
N GLU A 206 -25.84 -1.20 4.35
CA GLU A 206 -26.95 -2.13 4.18
C GLU A 206 -26.49 -3.59 4.04
N ALA A 207 -25.40 -3.83 3.34
CA ALA A 207 -24.85 -5.18 3.19
C ALA A 207 -24.33 -5.72 4.55
N LEU A 208 -23.69 -4.89 5.36
CA LEU A 208 -23.23 -5.24 6.71
C LEU A 208 -24.40 -5.54 7.64
N ASP A 209 -25.46 -4.74 7.61
CA ASP A 209 -26.68 -4.93 8.43
C ASP A 209 -27.40 -6.23 8.04
N ARG A 210 -27.48 -6.57 6.75
CA ARG A 210 -28.01 -7.85 6.28
C ARG A 210 -27.21 -9.03 6.84
N ARG A 211 -25.88 -8.96 6.80
CA ARG A 211 -25.01 -10.02 7.37
C ARG A 211 -25.27 -10.23 8.86
N LYS A 212 -25.36 -9.15 9.64
CA LYS A 212 -25.64 -9.21 11.09
C LYS A 212 -26.98 -9.90 11.37
N LYS A 213 -28.03 -9.53 10.61
CA LYS A 213 -29.38 -10.15 10.75
C LYS A 213 -29.36 -11.65 10.43
N THR A 214 -28.64 -12.08 9.40
CA THR A 214 -28.55 -13.50 9.02
C THR A 214 -27.81 -14.31 10.08
N THR A 215 -26.76 -13.75 10.71
CA THR A 215 -26.01 -14.42 11.77
C THR A 215 -26.81 -14.58 13.07
N ILE A 216 -27.70 -13.64 13.38
CA ILE A 216 -28.55 -13.68 14.59
C ILE A 216 -29.80 -14.55 14.37
N GLY A 217 -30.28 -14.69 13.12
CA GLY A 217 -31.49 -15.47 12.80
C GLY A 217 -31.28 -16.97 12.54
N GLY A 218 -30.05 -17.44 12.54
CA GLY A 218 -29.68 -18.84 12.30
C GLY A 218 -29.82 -19.67 13.57
N THR A 219 -31.03 -20.04 13.95
CA THR A 219 -31.29 -21.14 14.89
C THR A 219 -30.80 -22.42 14.22
N MET A 220 -29.77 -23.04 14.79
CA MET A 220 -29.28 -24.35 14.36
C MET A 220 -30.43 -25.38 14.43
N PRO A 221 -30.73 -26.13 13.39
CA PRO A 221 -31.54 -27.32 13.55
C PRO A 221 -30.74 -28.33 14.38
N SER A 222 -31.33 -28.76 15.52
CA SER A 222 -30.82 -29.88 16.32
C SER A 222 -30.58 -31.10 15.43
N PRO A 223 -29.47 -31.82 15.57
CA PRO A 223 -29.31 -33.09 14.88
C PRO A 223 -30.26 -34.12 15.53
N SER A 224 -31.30 -34.45 14.82
CA SER A 224 -32.15 -35.61 15.14
C SER A 224 -31.31 -36.89 14.95
N ALA A 225 -31.16 -37.58 16.08
CA ALA A 225 -30.58 -38.92 16.10
C ALA A 225 -31.42 -39.91 15.28
N SER A 226 -30.82 -40.54 14.30
CA SER A 226 -31.31 -41.79 13.76
C SER A 226 -30.15 -42.80 13.71
N ALA A 227 -30.28 -43.80 14.54
CA ALA A 227 -29.40 -44.96 14.62
C ALA A 227 -29.69 -45.94 13.51
N ALA A 228 -28.70 -46.65 13.04
CA ALA A 228 -28.62 -48.11 12.87
C ALA A 228 -27.61 -48.49 11.80
N THR A 229 -26.55 -49.12 12.28
CA THR A 229 -26.14 -50.54 12.03
C THR A 229 -25.60 -50.88 10.65
N ASN A 230 -24.32 -51.19 10.56
CA ASN A 230 -23.70 -52.51 10.48
C ASN A 230 -22.26 -52.45 9.93
N ASN A 231 -21.36 -52.98 10.71
CA ASN A 231 -20.04 -53.51 10.36
C ASN A 231 -20.27 -54.96 9.82
N PRO A 232 -19.34 -55.72 9.20
CA PRO A 232 -17.88 -55.72 9.47
C PRO A 232 -16.94 -56.17 8.31
N ALA A 233 -15.66 -56.16 8.65
CA ALA A 233 -14.55 -57.01 8.17
C ALA A 233 -13.91 -56.62 6.79
N ASP A 234 -12.64 -56.71 6.52
CA ASP A 234 -11.52 -57.42 7.16
C ASP A 234 -10.19 -57.03 6.46
N GLN A 235 -9.09 -57.14 7.19
CA GLN A 235 -7.72 -57.52 6.75
C GLN A 235 -6.95 -56.60 5.81
N SER A 236 -5.68 -56.37 5.89
CA SER A 236 -4.55 -56.94 6.58
C SER A 236 -3.29 -56.13 6.32
N ALA A 237 -2.49 -56.04 7.31
CA ALA A 237 -1.09 -55.67 7.43
C ALA A 237 -0.15 -55.85 6.22
N THR A 238 0.80 -54.94 6.04
CA THR A 238 2.22 -55.34 6.01
C THR A 238 3.14 -54.20 6.45
N GLN A 239 3.85 -54.41 7.54
CA GLN A 239 5.04 -53.67 7.98
C GLN A 239 6.23 -54.05 7.10
N THR A 240 7.06 -53.07 6.76
CA THR A 240 8.46 -53.39 6.44
C THR A 240 9.36 -52.34 7.16
N THR A 241 10.19 -52.87 8.03
CA THR A 241 11.17 -52.19 8.87
C THR A 241 12.51 -52.04 8.18
N ALA A 242 13.21 -50.93 8.52
CA ALA A 242 14.61 -50.71 8.80
C ALA A 242 15.58 -50.39 7.64
N PRO A 243 16.77 -49.80 7.91
CA PRO A 243 17.33 -49.39 9.19
C PRO A 243 17.89 -47.96 9.24
N ALA A 244 18.23 -47.55 10.45
CA ALA A 244 18.82 -46.30 10.88
C ALA A 244 20.31 -46.20 10.52
N GLU A 245 20.76 -45.02 10.08
CA GLU A 245 22.17 -44.61 10.19
C GLU A 245 22.25 -43.44 11.19
N GLN A 246 23.13 -43.63 12.17
CA GLN A 246 23.52 -42.69 13.19
C GLN A 246 24.37 -41.59 12.58
N VAL A 247 24.02 -40.33 12.78
CA VAL A 247 24.96 -39.22 12.67
C VAL A 247 24.97 -38.45 14.00
N THR A 248 26.15 -38.31 14.48
CA THR A 248 26.60 -37.76 15.75
C THR A 248 26.05 -36.34 16.03
N THR A 249 25.63 -36.17 17.27
CA THR A 249 25.24 -34.92 17.92
C THR A 249 26.37 -33.92 18.00
N VAL A 250 26.10 -32.70 17.54
CA VAL A 250 26.80 -31.48 17.97
C VAL A 250 25.79 -30.63 18.75
N ASP A 251 26.24 -30.26 19.93
CA ASP A 251 25.50 -29.46 20.91
C ASP A 251 24.89 -28.20 20.30
N ALA A 252 23.57 -28.11 20.27
CA ALA A 252 22.85 -26.89 19.96
C ALA A 252 22.23 -26.36 21.26
N THR A 253 22.79 -25.28 21.72
CA THR A 253 22.27 -24.43 22.79
C THR A 253 20.77 -24.20 22.62
N THR A 254 20.01 -24.60 23.60
CA THR A 254 18.54 -24.54 23.68
C THR A 254 18.07 -23.08 23.62
N THR A 255 17.66 -22.64 22.45
CA THR A 255 16.80 -21.44 22.37
C THR A 255 15.37 -21.92 22.54
N ALA A 256 14.79 -21.66 23.70
CA ALA A 256 13.39 -21.96 23.98
C ALA A 256 12.51 -21.25 22.95
N ALA A 257 11.78 -22.01 22.16
CA ALA A 257 10.80 -21.48 21.22
C ALA A 257 9.67 -20.81 22.03
N MET A 258 9.58 -19.49 21.96
CA MET A 258 8.53 -18.71 22.60
C MET A 258 7.17 -19.03 21.96
N SER A 259 6.14 -19.17 22.77
CA SER A 259 4.77 -19.37 22.33
C SER A 259 4.27 -18.17 21.49
N PRO A 260 3.43 -18.37 20.45
CA PRO A 260 2.86 -17.27 19.66
C PRO A 260 2.13 -16.21 20.49
N VAL A 261 1.59 -16.58 21.64
CA VAL A 261 0.92 -15.69 22.60
C VAL A 261 1.93 -14.76 23.29
N ASP A 262 3.12 -15.26 23.63
CA ASP A 262 4.17 -14.46 24.28
C ASP A 262 4.78 -13.44 23.31
N VAL A 263 4.92 -13.80 22.04
CA VAL A 263 5.40 -12.89 20.99
C VAL A 263 4.41 -11.74 20.77
N SER A 264 3.10 -12.02 20.73
CA SER A 264 2.06 -11.00 20.58
C SER A 264 2.04 -10.01 21.75
N ALA A 265 2.17 -10.49 22.98
CA ALA A 265 2.23 -9.66 24.18
C ALA A 265 3.50 -8.78 24.19
N GLN A 266 4.65 -9.33 23.82
CA GLN A 266 5.91 -8.56 23.71
C GLN A 266 5.86 -7.50 22.63
N VAL A 267 5.30 -7.81 21.44
CA VAL A 267 5.10 -6.83 20.36
C VAL A 267 4.18 -5.71 20.82
N SER A 268 3.07 -6.02 21.48
CA SER A 268 2.14 -5.02 22.00
C SER A 268 2.80 -4.12 23.05
N ALA A 269 3.57 -4.68 23.97
CA ALA A 269 4.31 -3.93 24.97
C ALA A 269 5.39 -3.03 24.34
N ALA A 270 6.10 -3.52 23.33
CA ALA A 270 7.10 -2.73 22.59
C ALA A 270 6.45 -1.55 21.82
N VAL A 271 5.28 -1.76 21.21
CA VAL A 271 4.52 -0.69 20.53
C VAL A 271 4.06 0.37 21.51
N VAL A 272 3.55 -0.01 22.67
CA VAL A 272 3.14 0.93 23.73
C VAL A 272 4.33 1.73 24.25
N ALA A 273 5.46 1.08 24.50
CA ALA A 273 6.69 1.75 24.96
C ALA A 273 7.21 2.75 23.92
N GLU A 274 7.22 2.37 22.64
CA GLU A 274 7.69 3.25 21.56
C GLU A 274 6.74 4.44 21.36
N ASN A 275 5.44 4.24 21.40
CA ASN A 275 4.46 5.33 21.38
C ASN A 275 4.66 6.29 22.57
N GLY A 276 4.89 5.75 23.77
CA GLY A 276 5.20 6.54 24.95
C GLY A 276 6.47 7.39 24.77
N ARG A 277 7.51 6.82 24.18
CA ARG A 277 8.76 7.53 23.83
C ARG A 277 8.51 8.67 22.86
N ILE A 278 7.83 8.41 21.74
CA ILE A 278 7.52 9.40 20.70
C ILE A 278 6.71 10.56 21.29
N MET A 279 5.64 10.26 22.01
CA MET A 279 4.80 11.29 22.65
C MET A 279 5.55 12.06 23.73
N GLY A 280 6.44 11.40 24.45
CA GLY A 280 7.32 12.06 25.43
C GLY A 280 8.25 13.10 24.81
N ILE A 281 8.81 12.82 23.63
CA ILE A 281 9.66 13.77 22.88
C ILE A 281 8.83 14.92 22.28
N LEU A 282 7.69 14.63 21.68
CA LEU A 282 6.88 15.64 20.99
C LEU A 282 6.22 16.63 21.95
N ASN A 283 5.89 16.20 23.15
CA ASN A 283 5.14 17.00 24.14
C ASN A 283 5.99 17.56 25.28
N CYS A 284 7.32 17.38 25.26
CA CYS A 284 8.17 17.96 26.29
C CYS A 284 8.21 19.50 26.17
N GLU A 285 8.52 20.19 27.27
CA GLU A 285 8.59 21.67 27.32
C GLU A 285 9.63 22.22 26.33
N GLU A 286 10.74 21.50 26.13
CA GLU A 286 11.83 21.87 25.23
C GLU A 286 11.43 21.78 23.75
N ALA A 287 10.36 21.07 23.43
CA ALA A 287 9.81 20.96 22.07
C ALA A 287 9.02 22.21 21.66
N LYS A 288 8.54 23.02 22.61
CA LYS A 288 7.79 24.24 22.32
C LYS A 288 8.64 25.25 21.53
N GLY A 289 8.12 25.65 20.36
CA GLY A 289 8.84 26.50 19.41
C GLY A 289 9.97 25.77 18.66
N ARG A 290 10.04 24.46 18.76
CA ARG A 290 11.02 23.61 18.05
C ARG A 290 10.35 22.32 17.51
N GLU A 291 9.09 22.40 17.15
CA GLU A 291 8.25 21.26 16.79
C GLU A 291 8.82 20.43 15.64
N SER A 292 9.44 21.11 14.66
CA SER A 292 10.10 20.44 13.52
C SER A 292 11.29 19.59 13.97
N GLN A 293 12.08 20.10 14.90
CA GLN A 293 13.25 19.40 15.43
C GLN A 293 12.83 18.26 16.36
N ALA A 294 11.83 18.49 17.21
CA ALA A 294 11.26 17.46 18.08
C ALA A 294 10.72 16.26 17.27
N ARG A 295 10.09 16.53 16.12
CA ARG A 295 9.62 15.49 15.22
C ARG A 295 10.77 14.64 14.64
N VAL A 296 11.84 15.27 14.17
CA VAL A 296 13.02 14.55 13.66
C VAL A 296 13.64 13.67 14.76
N LEU A 297 13.74 14.18 15.99
CA LEU A 297 14.27 13.41 17.11
C LEU A 297 13.35 12.25 17.50
N ALA A 298 12.04 12.44 17.47
CA ALA A 298 11.06 11.38 17.74
C ALA A 298 11.13 10.25 16.68
N GLU A 299 11.41 10.58 15.42
CA GLU A 299 11.60 9.64 14.33
C GLU A 299 12.97 8.93 14.33
N THR A 300 13.92 9.38 15.15
CA THR A 300 15.26 8.81 15.22
C THR A 300 15.24 7.51 16.05
N PRO A 301 15.59 6.36 15.47
CA PRO A 301 15.65 5.10 16.22
C PRO A 301 16.64 5.15 17.40
N GLY A 302 16.21 4.66 18.56
CA GLY A 302 17.06 4.64 19.77
C GLY A 302 17.21 5.98 20.49
N MET A 303 16.58 7.07 20.03
CA MET A 303 16.56 8.35 20.73
C MET A 303 15.72 8.23 22.00
N THR A 304 16.31 8.53 23.16
CA THR A 304 15.54 8.57 24.42
C THR A 304 14.91 9.95 24.62
N VAL A 305 13.87 10.03 25.46
CA VAL A 305 13.20 11.29 25.81
C VAL A 305 14.21 12.28 26.42
N GLU A 306 15.06 11.83 27.33
CA GLU A 306 16.05 12.68 28.00
C GLU A 306 17.13 13.19 27.02
N SER A 307 17.54 12.36 26.06
CA SER A 307 18.51 12.78 25.03
C SER A 307 17.90 13.82 24.09
N ALA A 308 16.64 13.62 23.69
CA ALA A 308 15.91 14.56 22.87
C ALA A 308 15.71 15.91 23.58
N GLN A 309 15.33 15.89 24.84
CA GLN A 309 15.19 17.11 25.66
C GLN A 309 16.50 17.91 25.73
N ARG A 310 17.64 17.26 25.99
CA ARG A 310 18.95 17.91 25.98
C ARG A 310 19.30 18.57 24.66
N ILE A 311 19.01 17.90 23.55
CA ILE A 311 19.26 18.43 22.20
C ILE A 311 18.33 19.60 21.92
N LEU A 312 17.04 19.48 22.24
CA LEU A 312 16.07 20.56 22.05
C LEU A 312 16.38 21.80 22.91
N ALA A 313 16.79 21.60 24.16
CA ALA A 313 17.19 22.70 25.04
C ALA A 313 18.38 23.50 24.48
N ALA A 314 19.32 22.84 23.83
CA ALA A 314 20.49 23.44 23.21
C ALA A 314 20.20 24.06 21.83
N ALA A 315 19.09 23.74 21.20
CA ALA A 315 18.76 24.24 19.88
C ALA A 315 18.10 25.62 19.94
N PRO A 316 18.32 26.50 18.95
CA PRO A 316 17.61 27.78 18.87
C PRO A 316 16.11 27.54 18.68
N GLN A 317 15.26 28.35 19.32
CA GLN A 317 13.84 28.35 19.04
C GLN A 317 13.61 28.88 17.62
N SER A 318 12.65 28.28 16.90
CA SER A 318 12.19 28.82 15.62
C SER A 318 11.76 30.26 15.86
N ALA A 319 12.37 31.22 15.14
CA ALA A 319 11.91 32.59 15.21
C ALA A 319 10.43 32.61 14.87
N GLN A 320 9.59 33.08 15.78
CA GLN A 320 8.19 33.36 15.46
C GLN A 320 8.19 34.17 14.17
N ALA A 321 7.39 33.71 13.18
CA ALA A 321 7.25 34.42 11.92
C ALA A 321 7.01 35.90 12.26
N ARG A 322 7.97 36.76 11.86
CA ARG A 322 7.82 38.20 12.07
C ARG A 322 6.56 38.59 11.29
N THR A 323 5.53 38.99 12.00
CA THR A 323 4.25 39.43 11.45
C THR A 323 4.36 40.79 10.75
N ASP A 324 5.57 41.38 10.67
CA ASP A 324 5.76 42.70 10.11
C ASP A 324 7.19 42.80 9.55
N THR A 325 7.40 42.42 8.33
CA THR A 325 8.66 42.58 7.61
C THR A 325 8.74 43.94 6.93
N ALA A 326 9.96 44.44 6.62
CA ALA A 326 10.12 45.64 5.84
C ALA A 326 9.42 45.55 4.46
N LEU A 327 9.24 44.35 3.95
CA LEU A 327 8.51 44.08 2.71
C LEU A 327 7.00 44.26 2.89
N ASP A 328 6.45 43.86 4.03
CA ASP A 328 5.02 44.01 4.32
C ASP A 328 4.64 45.49 4.40
N ARG A 329 5.47 46.31 5.02
CA ARG A 329 5.31 47.81 5.07
C ARG A 329 5.44 48.46 3.69
N LEU A 330 6.32 47.94 2.83
CA LEU A 330 6.43 48.40 1.45
C LEU A 330 5.22 47.99 0.61
N MET A 331 4.65 46.83 0.84
CA MET A 331 3.42 46.37 0.14
C MET A 331 2.18 47.11 0.61
N GLU A 332 2.08 47.51 1.89
CA GLU A 332 0.98 48.35 2.37
C GLU A 332 1.07 49.80 1.82
N ALA A 333 2.28 50.30 1.55
CA ALA A 333 2.51 51.61 0.94
C ALA A 333 2.45 51.62 -0.59
N ALA A 334 2.21 50.46 -1.22
CA ALA A 334 2.14 50.35 -2.67
C ALA A 334 0.84 51.03 -3.21
N PRO A 335 0.92 51.87 -4.26
CA PRO A 335 -0.26 52.47 -4.86
C PRO A 335 -1.21 51.35 -5.38
N GLY A 336 -2.49 51.50 -5.11
CA GLY A 336 -3.51 50.52 -5.59
C GLY A 336 -3.40 50.30 -7.09
N ALA A 337 -3.64 49.03 -7.50
CA ALA A 337 -3.60 48.64 -8.90
C ALA A 337 -4.49 49.55 -9.75
N VAL A 338 -3.92 50.20 -10.79
CA VAL A 338 -4.66 50.98 -11.77
C VAL A 338 -5.59 50.05 -12.53
N SER A 339 -6.89 50.23 -12.31
CA SER A 339 -7.92 49.56 -13.11
C SER A 339 -7.74 49.95 -14.57
N ALA A 340 -7.56 48.96 -15.45
CA ALA A 340 -7.57 49.17 -16.91
C ALA A 340 -8.96 49.66 -17.31
N GLY A 341 -9.03 50.94 -17.73
CA GLY A 341 -10.25 51.54 -18.23
C GLY A 341 -10.75 50.82 -19.48
N ASN A 342 -12.05 50.52 -19.52
CA ASN A 342 -12.76 50.07 -20.70
C ASN A 342 -12.56 51.06 -21.85
N ALA A 343 -11.93 50.60 -22.94
CA ALA A 343 -11.97 51.30 -24.21
C ALA A 343 -13.38 51.13 -24.80
N SER A 344 -14.16 52.19 -24.79
CA SER A 344 -15.41 52.27 -25.53
C SER A 344 -15.09 52.34 -27.03
N THR A 345 -15.60 51.37 -27.78
CA THR A 345 -15.73 51.43 -29.21
C THR A 345 -16.86 52.36 -29.56
N ASP A 346 -16.59 53.58 -29.97
CA ASP A 346 -17.55 54.39 -30.74
C ASP A 346 -17.16 54.36 -32.21
N SER A 347 -18.14 53.94 -33.00
CA SER A 347 -18.15 53.88 -34.43
C SER A 347 -18.21 55.28 -35.07
N VAL A 348 -17.47 55.53 -36.14
CA VAL A 348 -17.95 56.25 -37.36
C VAL A 348 -17.29 55.61 -38.57
#